data_1dbd4bb2600dd0d96f8138c4b9b79a3d
#
_entry.id   1dbd4bb2600dd0d96f8138c4b9b79a3d
#
_cell.length_a   1.000
_cell.length_b   1.000
_cell.length_c   1.000
_cell.angle_alpha   90.00
_cell.angle_beta   90.00
_cell.angle_gamma   90.00
#
_symmetry.space_group_name_H-M   'P 1'
#
loop_
_entity.id
_entity.type
_entity.pdbx_description
1 polymer ?
#
loop_
_entity_poly.entity_id
_entity_poly.type
_entity_poly.pdbx_seq_one_letter_code
_entity_poly.pdbx_strand_id
1 'polypeptide(L)'
;LRAKILSEGGDPARETLNVIPTLSGSTCYLDADGGAWRAYDFVEDTICLQQVSSETDFRTVAETLGKFQNQLEDYPASTLHETIARFHDTPNRYANFEKALAADALGRAKNIAPEIEFIHAREQDCHVLLDQLAAGEIPLRVTHNDTKINNVLIDAATGKGICVIDLDTVMPGLSAYDFGDSIRTGANDCAEDEPDQSKVHFDLHLYEVFAKGYLSTAGASMRRAEKKSLAWGARLMTLECGIRFLTDYLEGDHYFHIARPDHNLDRARTQFT
;
A
#
# COMPACT_ATOMS: atom_id res chain seq x y z
N LEU A 1 4.77 -7.17 17.86
CA LEU A 1 4.86 -8.22 16.84
C LEU A 1 5.69 -9.40 17.34
N ARG A 2 6.97 -9.23 17.80
CA ARG A 2 7.85 -10.31 18.30
C ARG A 2 7.18 -11.20 19.35
N ALA A 3 6.51 -10.61 20.36
CA ALA A 3 5.83 -11.38 21.41
C ALA A 3 4.68 -12.24 20.84
N LYS A 4 3.94 -11.70 19.86
CA LYS A 4 2.86 -12.43 19.18
C LYS A 4 3.41 -13.60 18.37
N ILE A 5 4.47 -13.38 17.57
CA ILE A 5 5.14 -14.44 16.80
C ILE A 5 5.61 -15.57 17.71
N LEU A 6 6.27 -15.24 18.84
CA LEU A 6 6.69 -16.24 19.82
C LEU A 6 5.52 -17.03 20.40
N SER A 7 4.41 -16.37 20.72
CA SER A 7 3.22 -17.04 21.27
C SER A 7 2.57 -18.01 20.27
N GLU A 8 2.76 -17.78 18.99
CA GLU A 8 2.29 -18.62 17.88
C GLU A 8 3.28 -19.73 17.51
N GLY A 9 4.44 -19.82 18.21
CA GLY A 9 5.48 -20.80 17.94
C GLY A 9 6.38 -20.49 16.76
N GLY A 10 6.33 -19.23 16.27
CA GLY A 10 7.17 -18.73 15.18
C GLY A 10 8.54 -18.26 15.65
N ASP A 11 9.39 -17.91 14.69
CA ASP A 11 10.75 -17.39 14.93
C ASP A 11 10.83 -15.88 14.65
N PRO A 12 10.82 -15.02 15.70
CA PRO A 12 10.90 -13.57 15.49
C PRO A 12 12.27 -13.09 14.98
N ALA A 13 13.28 -13.94 14.90
CA ALA A 13 14.54 -13.59 14.25
C ALA A 13 14.39 -13.54 12.72
N ARG A 14 13.43 -14.29 12.18
CA ARG A 14 13.15 -14.34 10.74
C ARG A 14 11.79 -13.76 10.34
N GLU A 15 10.79 -13.80 11.23
CA GLU A 15 9.41 -13.44 10.89
C GLU A 15 9.07 -11.96 11.11
N THR A 16 10.03 -11.15 11.58
CA THR A 16 9.90 -9.69 11.65
C THR A 16 11.26 -9.02 11.59
N LEU A 17 11.27 -7.72 11.21
CA LEU A 17 12.49 -6.92 11.24
C LEU A 17 12.97 -6.72 12.69
N ASN A 18 14.25 -6.95 12.92
CA ASN A 18 14.91 -6.77 14.21
C ASN A 18 15.90 -5.62 14.13
N VAL A 19 15.59 -4.53 14.86
CA VAL A 19 16.47 -3.36 14.89
C VAL A 19 17.74 -3.70 15.67
N ILE A 20 18.89 -3.43 15.07
CA ILE A 20 20.19 -3.50 15.73
C ILE A 20 20.39 -2.18 16.50
N PRO A 21 20.46 -2.23 17.85
CA PRO A 21 20.63 -1.03 18.64
C PRO A 21 22.04 -0.43 18.45
N THR A 22 22.14 0.88 18.56
CA THR A 22 23.43 1.57 18.63
C THR A 22 24.20 1.17 19.88
N LEU A 23 25.49 1.53 19.97
CA LEU A 23 26.31 1.28 21.17
C LEU A 23 25.75 1.97 22.44
N SER A 24 24.95 3.02 22.29
CA SER A 24 24.24 3.69 23.38
C SER A 24 22.87 3.07 23.71
N GLY A 25 22.45 2.03 22.99
CA GLY A 25 21.16 1.36 23.17
C GLY A 25 19.98 2.05 22.44
N SER A 26 20.23 3.08 21.63
CA SER A 26 19.18 3.72 20.82
C SER A 26 18.79 2.85 19.63
N THR A 27 17.53 2.95 19.18
CA THR A 27 17.02 2.27 17.97
C THR A 27 17.37 3.00 16.67
N CYS A 28 17.92 4.21 16.74
CA CYS A 28 18.41 4.96 15.59
C CYS A 28 19.68 5.72 15.94
N TYR A 29 20.48 6.01 14.92
CA TYR A 29 21.65 6.87 14.98
C TYR A 29 21.37 8.15 14.21
N LEU A 30 21.67 9.31 14.83
CA LEU A 30 21.64 10.59 14.15
C LEU A 30 23.06 11.01 13.80
N ASP A 31 23.33 11.27 12.53
CA ASP A 31 24.63 11.76 12.08
C ASP A 31 24.79 13.27 12.30
N ALA A 32 25.97 13.79 11.96
CA ALA A 32 26.30 15.21 12.18
C ALA A 32 25.46 16.16 11.29
N ASP A 33 24.91 15.67 10.20
CA ASP A 33 24.11 16.41 9.22
C ASP A 33 22.59 16.31 9.53
N GLY A 34 22.21 15.61 10.60
CA GLY A 34 20.83 15.40 11.02
C GLY A 34 20.14 14.23 10.33
N GLY A 35 20.87 13.43 9.58
CA GLY A 35 20.37 12.18 8.98
C GLY A 35 20.07 11.12 10.04
N ALA A 36 18.92 10.45 9.94
CA ALA A 36 18.52 9.37 10.85
C ALA A 36 18.76 8.00 10.19
N TRP A 37 19.49 7.13 10.85
CA TRP A 37 19.89 5.82 10.34
C TRP A 37 19.42 4.70 11.25
N ARG A 38 18.91 3.63 10.67
CA ARG A 38 18.54 2.39 11.35
C ARG A 38 19.23 1.23 10.67
N ALA A 39 19.62 0.23 11.45
CA ALA A 39 20.11 -1.04 10.94
C ALA A 39 19.18 -2.17 11.42
N TYR A 40 18.99 -3.15 10.57
CA TYR A 40 18.22 -4.35 10.87
C TYR A 40 19.07 -5.60 10.64
N ASP A 41 18.77 -6.66 11.39
CA ASP A 41 19.29 -7.98 11.04
C ASP A 41 18.78 -8.35 9.65
N PHE A 42 19.69 -8.82 8.80
CA PHE A 42 19.33 -9.30 7.47
C PHE A 42 18.67 -10.67 7.59
N VAL A 43 17.54 -10.86 6.95
CA VAL A 43 16.83 -12.15 6.91
C VAL A 43 17.38 -12.97 5.75
N GLU A 44 18.27 -13.92 6.06
CA GLU A 44 18.94 -14.76 5.06
C GLU A 44 18.00 -15.80 4.43
N ASP A 45 18.44 -16.40 3.32
CA ASP A 45 17.73 -17.47 2.60
C ASP A 45 16.29 -17.08 2.22
N THR A 46 16.11 -15.85 1.78
CA THR A 46 14.82 -15.32 1.32
C THR A 46 14.88 -14.81 -0.10
N ILE A 47 13.74 -14.83 -0.77
CA ILE A 47 13.50 -14.16 -2.04
C ILE A 47 12.48 -13.06 -1.86
N CYS A 48 12.64 -12.00 -2.63
CA CYS A 48 11.73 -10.86 -2.69
C CYS A 48 11.22 -10.75 -4.13
N LEU A 49 9.93 -10.89 -4.33
CA LEU A 49 9.33 -10.83 -5.67
C LEU A 49 9.19 -9.38 -6.12
N GLN A 50 9.55 -9.08 -7.34
CA GLN A 50 9.34 -7.74 -7.94
C GLN A 50 8.02 -7.66 -8.71
N GLN A 51 7.52 -8.80 -9.19
CA GLN A 51 6.25 -8.94 -9.91
C GLN A 51 5.62 -10.28 -9.56
N VAL A 52 4.30 -10.38 -9.74
CA VAL A 52 3.57 -11.64 -9.63
C VAL A 52 3.98 -12.53 -10.81
N SER A 53 4.60 -13.67 -10.54
CA SER A 53 5.00 -14.64 -11.56
C SER A 53 4.09 -15.87 -11.60
N SER A 54 3.34 -16.11 -10.54
CA SER A 54 2.38 -17.21 -10.44
C SER A 54 1.26 -16.93 -9.44
N GLU A 55 0.14 -17.63 -9.58
CA GLU A 55 -0.95 -17.62 -8.59
C GLU A 55 -0.46 -18.01 -7.19
N THR A 56 0.47 -18.95 -7.11
CA THR A 56 1.06 -19.40 -5.84
C THR A 56 1.81 -18.27 -5.14
N ASP A 57 2.60 -17.50 -5.88
CA ASP A 57 3.33 -16.36 -5.35
C ASP A 57 2.37 -15.31 -4.78
N PHE A 58 1.34 -14.96 -5.56
CA PHE A 58 0.38 -13.94 -5.14
C PHE A 58 -0.47 -14.40 -3.94
N ARG A 59 -0.82 -15.67 -3.90
CA ARG A 59 -1.47 -16.29 -2.73
C ARG A 59 -0.56 -16.23 -1.50
N THR A 60 0.72 -16.59 -1.65
CA THR A 60 1.70 -16.55 -0.56
C THR A 60 1.85 -15.15 0.02
N VAL A 61 1.94 -14.14 -0.83
CA VAL A 61 1.96 -12.73 -0.41
C VAL A 61 0.69 -12.37 0.34
N ALA A 62 -0.48 -12.72 -0.19
CA ALA A 62 -1.77 -12.45 0.43
C ALA A 62 -1.90 -13.08 1.83
N GLU A 63 -1.54 -14.35 1.96
CA GLU A 63 -1.56 -15.08 3.24
C GLU A 63 -0.62 -14.44 4.26
N THR A 64 0.55 -13.98 3.81
CA THR A 64 1.55 -13.34 4.68
C THR A 64 1.08 -11.98 5.18
N LEU A 65 0.54 -11.15 4.30
CA LEU A 65 -0.02 -9.84 4.67
C LEU A 65 -1.25 -9.99 5.57
N GLY A 66 -2.11 -10.97 5.29
CA GLY A 66 -3.24 -11.28 6.17
C GLY A 66 -2.80 -11.79 7.54
N LYS A 67 -1.72 -12.61 7.62
CA LYS A 67 -1.11 -13.05 8.89
C LYS A 67 -0.57 -11.84 9.66
N PHE A 68 0.16 -10.94 8.99
CA PHE A 68 0.68 -9.71 9.58
C PHE A 68 -0.45 -8.86 10.18
N GLN A 69 -1.53 -8.64 9.43
CA GLN A 69 -2.70 -7.92 9.90
C GLN A 69 -3.33 -8.57 11.15
N ASN A 70 -3.44 -9.90 11.14
CA ASN A 70 -4.00 -10.65 12.27
C ASN A 70 -3.09 -10.63 13.51
N GLN A 71 -1.79 -10.68 13.32
CA GLN A 71 -0.82 -10.60 14.42
C GLN A 71 -0.84 -9.23 15.13
N LEU A 72 -1.35 -8.19 14.48
CA LEU A 72 -1.44 -6.84 15.01
C LEU A 72 -2.88 -6.44 15.41
N GLU A 73 -3.85 -7.37 15.33
CA GLU A 73 -5.26 -7.06 15.60
C GLU A 73 -5.54 -6.50 16.99
N ASP A 74 -4.81 -7.00 18.00
CA ASP A 74 -4.94 -6.61 19.40
C ASP A 74 -4.09 -5.37 19.76
N TYR A 75 -3.26 -4.90 18.83
CA TYR A 75 -2.42 -3.74 19.10
C TYR A 75 -3.25 -2.45 18.95
N PRO A 76 -3.23 -1.55 19.95
CA PRO A 76 -4.03 -0.33 19.90
C PRO A 76 -3.46 0.63 18.86
N ALA A 77 -4.05 0.67 17.67
CA ALA A 77 -3.60 1.48 16.53
C ALA A 77 -3.43 2.98 16.92
N SER A 78 -4.27 3.48 17.82
CA SER A 78 -4.21 4.87 18.30
C SER A 78 -2.91 5.25 19.03
N THR A 79 -2.07 4.28 19.38
CA THR A 79 -0.74 4.52 20.02
C THR A 79 0.36 4.71 19.01
N LEU A 80 0.13 4.42 17.74
CA LEU A 80 1.08 4.63 16.67
C LEU A 80 1.10 6.10 16.24
N HIS A 81 2.26 6.55 15.79
CA HIS A 81 2.40 7.86 15.17
C HIS A 81 1.97 7.81 13.71
N GLU A 82 1.29 8.85 13.27
CA GLU A 82 1.02 9.08 11.85
C GLU A 82 2.31 9.62 11.20
N THR A 83 3.08 8.72 10.58
CA THR A 83 4.40 9.05 9.99
C THR A 83 4.26 9.92 8.74
N ILE A 84 3.17 9.74 7.99
CA ILE A 84 2.80 10.57 6.85
C ILE A 84 1.38 11.07 7.09
N ALA A 85 1.26 12.36 7.42
CA ALA A 85 -0.04 12.96 7.74
C ALA A 85 -1.03 12.80 6.57
N ARG A 86 -2.23 12.32 6.90
CA ARG A 86 -3.34 12.14 5.93
C ARG A 86 -2.92 11.30 4.72
N PHE A 87 -2.18 10.22 4.93
CA PHE A 87 -1.59 9.43 3.84
C PHE A 87 -2.64 8.87 2.88
N HIS A 88 -3.63 8.14 3.39
CA HIS A 88 -4.76 7.58 2.64
C HIS A 88 -6.08 8.35 2.91
N ASP A 89 -5.99 9.67 2.98
CA ASP A 89 -7.15 10.56 3.02
C ASP A 89 -7.55 10.91 1.58
N THR A 90 -8.27 10.00 0.91
CA THR A 90 -8.64 10.15 -0.50
C THR A 90 -9.42 11.44 -0.78
N PRO A 91 -10.37 11.91 0.07
CA PRO A 91 -10.97 13.23 -0.10
C PRO A 91 -9.96 14.38 -0.11
N ASN A 92 -8.93 14.31 0.74
CA ASN A 92 -7.86 15.31 0.75
C ASN A 92 -6.99 15.23 -0.52
N ARG A 93 -6.73 14.02 -1.03
CA ARG A 93 -6.03 13.86 -2.31
C ARG A 93 -6.82 14.47 -3.45
N TYR A 94 -8.13 14.24 -3.49
CA TYR A 94 -9.04 14.90 -4.44
C TYR A 94 -8.99 16.44 -4.32
N ALA A 95 -9.10 16.97 -3.11
CA ALA A 95 -9.02 18.42 -2.88
C ALA A 95 -7.67 19.03 -3.29
N ASN A 96 -6.57 18.31 -3.16
CA ASN A 96 -5.26 18.75 -3.62
C ASN A 96 -5.16 18.72 -5.15
N PHE A 97 -5.73 17.69 -5.79
CA PHE A 97 -5.86 17.65 -7.24
C PHE A 97 -6.63 18.87 -7.78
N GLU A 98 -7.78 19.21 -7.19
CA GLU A 98 -8.57 20.38 -7.59
C GLU A 98 -7.78 21.68 -7.48
N LYS A 99 -6.96 21.84 -6.43
CA LYS A 99 -6.07 23.00 -6.26
C LYS A 99 -5.00 23.05 -7.34
N ALA A 100 -4.35 21.91 -7.63
CA ALA A 100 -3.34 21.82 -8.67
C ALA A 100 -3.93 22.11 -10.06
N LEU A 101 -5.13 21.58 -10.33
CA LEU A 101 -5.88 21.81 -11.56
C LEU A 101 -6.25 23.29 -11.73
N ALA A 102 -6.78 23.93 -10.68
CA ALA A 102 -7.14 25.34 -10.70
C ALA A 102 -5.92 26.26 -10.89
N ALA A 103 -4.78 25.88 -10.34
CA ALA A 103 -3.53 26.62 -10.51
C ALA A 103 -2.93 26.46 -11.91
N ASP A 104 -3.04 25.27 -12.48
CA ASP A 104 -2.47 24.85 -13.80
C ASP A 104 -1.13 25.53 -14.11
N ALA A 105 -0.21 25.50 -13.16
CA ALA A 105 1.02 26.28 -13.13
C ALA A 105 1.89 26.12 -14.39
N LEU A 106 1.79 24.97 -15.05
CA LEU A 106 2.54 24.63 -16.26
C LEU A 106 1.68 24.56 -17.54
N GLY A 107 0.39 24.89 -17.47
CA GLY A 107 -0.54 24.82 -18.60
C GLY A 107 -0.76 23.39 -19.11
N ARG A 108 -0.66 22.38 -18.23
CA ARG A 108 -0.78 20.96 -18.57
C ARG A 108 -2.22 20.43 -18.52
N ALA A 109 -3.15 21.15 -17.88
CA ALA A 109 -4.55 20.72 -17.72
C ALA A 109 -5.26 20.44 -19.05
N LYS A 110 -4.92 21.20 -20.10
CA LYS A 110 -5.46 21.03 -21.46
C LYS A 110 -5.16 19.66 -22.09
N ASN A 111 -4.15 18.94 -21.59
CA ASN A 111 -3.70 17.65 -22.13
C ASN A 111 -4.37 16.45 -21.45
N ILE A 112 -5.14 16.67 -20.37
CA ILE A 112 -5.65 15.64 -19.46
C ILE A 112 -7.16 15.76 -19.23
N ALA A 113 -7.91 16.30 -20.20
CA ALA A 113 -9.36 16.48 -20.06
C ALA A 113 -10.12 15.15 -19.77
N PRO A 114 -9.80 14.01 -20.39
CA PRO A 114 -10.43 12.73 -20.07
C PRO A 114 -10.16 12.27 -18.63
N GLU A 115 -8.95 12.47 -18.14
CA GLU A 115 -8.55 12.10 -16.80
C GLU A 115 -9.24 12.98 -15.74
N ILE A 116 -9.40 14.26 -16.01
CA ILE A 116 -10.17 15.19 -15.16
C ILE A 116 -11.62 14.73 -15.07
N GLU A 117 -12.27 14.45 -16.19
CA GLU A 117 -13.65 13.95 -16.22
C GLU A 117 -13.78 12.62 -15.45
N PHE A 118 -12.81 11.71 -15.60
CA PHE A 118 -12.79 10.43 -14.89
C PHE A 118 -12.75 10.62 -13.37
N ILE A 119 -11.90 11.55 -12.87
CA ILE A 119 -11.76 11.84 -11.45
C ILE A 119 -13.02 12.52 -10.92
N HIS A 120 -13.55 13.54 -11.61
CA HIS A 120 -14.75 14.26 -11.19
C HIS A 120 -15.98 13.33 -11.08
N ALA A 121 -16.12 12.38 -12.01
CA ALA A 121 -17.19 11.38 -11.96
C ALA A 121 -17.12 10.45 -10.75
N ARG A 122 -15.97 10.43 -10.02
CA ARG A 122 -15.70 9.57 -8.86
C ARG A 122 -15.49 10.31 -7.55
N GLU A 123 -15.79 11.60 -7.50
CA GLU A 123 -15.67 12.40 -6.27
C GLU A 123 -16.34 11.74 -5.07
N GLN A 124 -17.59 11.27 -5.24
CA GLN A 124 -18.33 10.61 -4.17
C GLN A 124 -17.69 9.30 -3.70
N ASP A 125 -17.04 8.58 -4.60
CA ASP A 125 -16.32 7.35 -4.27
C ASP A 125 -15.17 7.62 -3.28
N CYS A 126 -14.53 8.79 -3.35
CA CYS A 126 -13.41 9.17 -2.49
C CYS A 126 -13.77 9.15 -0.99
N HIS A 127 -15.04 9.32 -0.63
CA HIS A 127 -15.51 9.43 0.75
C HIS A 127 -15.88 8.08 1.38
N VAL A 128 -16.15 7.05 0.59
CA VAL A 128 -16.81 5.81 1.03
C VAL A 128 -16.16 5.16 2.25
N LEU A 129 -14.85 5.00 2.27
CA LEU A 129 -14.18 4.32 3.40
C LEU A 129 -14.11 5.20 4.64
N LEU A 130 -13.88 6.51 4.49
CA LEU A 130 -13.84 7.43 5.63
C LEU A 130 -15.23 7.66 6.23
N ASP A 131 -16.29 7.65 5.42
CA ASP A 131 -17.67 7.72 5.91
C ASP A 131 -18.02 6.47 6.70
N GLN A 132 -17.63 5.28 6.26
CA GLN A 132 -17.81 4.04 7.02
C GLN A 132 -17.03 4.05 8.34
N LEU A 133 -15.81 4.60 8.34
CA LEU A 133 -15.04 4.79 9.57
C LEU A 133 -15.75 5.76 10.52
N ALA A 134 -16.19 6.92 10.03
CA ALA A 134 -16.89 7.93 10.81
C ALA A 134 -18.22 7.40 11.38
N ALA A 135 -18.91 6.53 10.64
CA ALA A 135 -20.11 5.84 11.09
C ALA A 135 -19.83 4.70 12.10
N GLY A 136 -18.55 4.36 12.36
CA GLY A 136 -18.16 3.26 13.25
C GLY A 136 -18.42 1.86 12.68
N GLU A 137 -18.73 1.74 11.39
CA GLU A 137 -18.97 0.47 10.71
C GLU A 137 -17.69 -0.36 10.60
N ILE A 138 -16.59 0.30 10.27
CA ILE A 138 -15.25 -0.29 10.18
C ILE A 138 -14.32 0.38 11.20
N PRO A 139 -13.40 -0.39 11.85
CA PRO A 139 -12.47 0.15 12.83
C PRO A 139 -11.19 0.65 12.18
N LEU A 140 -10.46 1.53 12.89
CA LEU A 140 -9.04 1.71 12.68
C LEU A 140 -8.27 0.46 13.12
N ARG A 141 -7.28 0.08 12.35
CA ARG A 141 -6.33 -0.98 12.63
C ARG A 141 -4.89 -0.49 12.50
N VAL A 142 -3.95 -1.31 12.90
CA VAL A 142 -2.56 -1.16 12.48
C VAL A 142 -2.48 -1.64 11.04
N THR A 143 -2.07 -0.78 10.12
CA THR A 143 -1.93 -1.09 8.70
C THR A 143 -0.51 -0.80 8.22
N HIS A 144 -0.09 -1.52 7.21
CA HIS A 144 1.22 -1.33 6.58
C HIS A 144 1.23 -0.08 5.68
N ASN A 145 0.15 0.13 4.92
CA ASN A 145 -0.10 1.26 4.01
C ASN A 145 0.82 1.35 2.77
N ASP A 146 1.67 0.35 2.54
CA ASP A 146 2.48 0.21 1.32
C ASP A 146 2.72 -1.29 1.07
N THR A 147 1.65 -2.04 0.81
CA THR A 147 1.63 -3.51 0.73
C THR A 147 1.97 -4.04 -0.65
N LYS A 148 3.02 -3.50 -1.24
CA LYS A 148 3.55 -4.01 -2.51
C LYS A 148 4.09 -5.42 -2.34
N ILE A 149 4.05 -6.19 -3.42
CA ILE A 149 4.54 -7.58 -3.44
C ILE A 149 6.00 -7.71 -2.96
N ASN A 150 6.83 -6.72 -3.25
CA ASN A 150 8.25 -6.71 -2.86
C ASN A 150 8.49 -6.35 -1.38
N ASN A 151 7.43 -6.06 -0.61
CA ASN A 151 7.50 -5.87 0.82
C ASN A 151 7.22 -7.16 1.61
N VAL A 152 7.21 -8.32 0.93
CA VAL A 152 7.10 -9.65 1.56
C VAL A 152 8.32 -10.49 1.23
N LEU A 153 8.99 -10.99 2.26
CA LEU A 153 10.07 -11.97 2.11
C LEU A 153 9.49 -13.39 2.13
N ILE A 154 9.91 -14.18 1.16
CA ILE A 154 9.51 -15.58 0.98
C ILE A 154 10.73 -16.46 1.27
N ASP A 155 10.58 -17.46 2.10
CA ASP A 155 11.63 -18.44 2.39
C ASP A 155 12.00 -19.24 1.13
N ALA A 156 13.26 -19.19 0.75
CA ALA A 156 13.73 -19.76 -0.52
C ALA A 156 13.63 -21.30 -0.57
N ALA A 157 13.66 -21.97 0.58
CA ALA A 157 13.60 -23.43 0.65
C ALA A 157 12.16 -23.97 0.64
N THR A 158 11.23 -23.25 1.29
CA THR A 158 9.85 -23.71 1.48
C THR A 158 8.82 -23.03 0.63
N GLY A 159 9.15 -21.88 0.02
CA GLY A 159 8.21 -21.04 -0.74
C GLY A 159 7.15 -20.35 0.14
N LYS A 160 7.30 -20.36 1.46
CA LYS A 160 6.36 -19.70 2.38
C LYS A 160 6.75 -18.27 2.64
N GLY A 161 5.77 -17.38 2.69
CA GLY A 161 5.98 -16.02 3.15
C GLY A 161 6.32 -16.00 4.65
N ILE A 162 7.35 -15.26 5.02
CA ILE A 162 7.86 -15.26 6.39
C ILE A 162 7.91 -13.88 7.04
N CYS A 163 8.27 -12.83 6.33
CA CYS A 163 8.47 -11.52 6.92
C CYS A 163 7.87 -10.42 6.05
N VAL A 164 7.17 -9.48 6.67
CA VAL A 164 6.77 -8.22 6.04
C VAL A 164 7.83 -7.18 6.40
N ILE A 165 8.33 -6.48 5.39
CA ILE A 165 9.41 -5.48 5.50
C ILE A 165 8.93 -4.09 5.10
N ASP A 166 9.81 -3.08 5.19
CA ASP A 166 9.50 -1.67 4.92
C ASP A 166 8.37 -1.14 5.81
N LEU A 167 8.59 -1.23 7.12
CA LEU A 167 7.59 -0.88 8.14
C LEU A 167 7.48 0.64 8.41
N ASP A 168 8.06 1.49 7.57
CA ASP A 168 8.12 2.94 7.78
C ASP A 168 6.76 3.64 7.63
N THR A 169 5.85 3.00 6.91
CA THR A 169 4.47 3.47 6.71
C THR A 169 3.46 2.81 7.64
N VAL A 170 3.93 1.99 8.61
CA VAL A 170 3.03 1.35 9.56
C VAL A 170 2.45 2.38 10.52
N MET A 171 1.15 2.63 10.40
CA MET A 171 0.40 3.62 11.16
C MET A 171 -1.08 3.22 11.24
N PRO A 172 -1.94 3.99 11.96
CA PRO A 172 -3.36 3.72 11.97
C PRO A 172 -3.97 3.85 10.56
N GLY A 173 -4.77 2.87 10.15
CA GLY A 173 -5.42 2.86 8.85
C GLY A 173 -6.58 1.87 8.78
N LEU A 174 -7.00 1.54 7.58
CA LEU A 174 -8.07 0.59 7.31
C LEU A 174 -7.52 -0.65 6.63
N SER A 175 -7.97 -1.84 7.01
CA SER A 175 -7.56 -3.09 6.35
C SER A 175 -7.78 -3.07 4.83
N ALA A 176 -8.75 -2.26 4.39
CA ALA A 176 -9.04 -2.05 2.98
C ALA A 176 -7.91 -1.35 2.22
N TYR A 177 -7.08 -0.53 2.90
CA TYR A 177 -5.92 0.13 2.27
C TYR A 177 -4.85 -0.90 1.91
N ASP A 178 -4.44 -1.74 2.88
CA ASP A 178 -3.45 -2.79 2.65
C ASP A 178 -3.91 -3.79 1.57
N PHE A 179 -5.15 -4.25 1.66
CA PHE A 179 -5.74 -5.11 0.64
C PHE A 179 -5.74 -4.44 -0.74
N GLY A 180 -6.16 -3.18 -0.78
CA GLY A 180 -6.32 -2.43 -2.02
C GLY A 180 -5.00 -2.13 -2.72
N ASP A 181 -3.97 -1.76 -1.98
CA ASP A 181 -2.65 -1.46 -2.54
C ASP A 181 -1.98 -2.72 -3.11
N SER A 182 -2.14 -3.86 -2.44
CA SER A 182 -1.67 -5.15 -2.99
C SER A 182 -2.39 -5.53 -4.28
N ILE A 183 -3.70 -5.32 -4.37
CA ILE A 183 -4.48 -5.57 -5.60
C ILE A 183 -4.03 -4.63 -6.71
N ARG A 184 -3.87 -3.35 -6.42
CA ARG A 184 -3.41 -2.34 -7.37
C ARG A 184 -2.08 -2.70 -8.01
N THR A 185 -1.15 -3.23 -7.22
CA THR A 185 0.21 -3.55 -7.69
C THR A 185 0.35 -4.96 -8.24
N GLY A 186 -0.52 -5.91 -7.89
CA GLY A 186 -0.32 -7.32 -8.20
C GLY A 186 -1.40 -7.97 -9.07
N ALA A 187 -2.59 -7.38 -9.19
CA ALA A 187 -3.68 -7.93 -10.01
C ALA A 187 -3.76 -7.26 -11.39
N ASN A 188 -2.62 -6.94 -11.99
CA ASN A 188 -2.49 -6.42 -13.34
C ASN A 188 -1.32 -7.13 -14.04
N ASP A 189 -1.27 -7.00 -15.36
CA ASP A 189 -0.31 -7.69 -16.24
C ASP A 189 0.75 -6.75 -16.84
N CYS A 190 0.81 -5.50 -16.41
CA CYS A 190 1.73 -4.52 -16.94
C CYS A 190 2.53 -3.77 -15.85
N ALA A 191 3.53 -3.01 -16.28
CA ALA A 191 4.24 -2.08 -15.42
C ALA A 191 3.34 -0.90 -15.02
N GLU A 192 3.60 -0.30 -13.84
CA GLU A 192 2.85 0.85 -13.32
C GLU A 192 2.89 2.06 -14.27
N ASP A 193 3.89 2.16 -15.12
CA ASP A 193 4.14 3.25 -16.07
C ASP A 193 4.01 2.84 -17.54
N GLU A 194 3.22 1.79 -17.85
CA GLU A 194 2.98 1.36 -19.24
C GLU A 194 2.30 2.49 -20.04
N PRO A 195 2.93 3.02 -21.09
CA PRO A 195 2.36 4.12 -21.86
C PRO A 195 1.24 3.68 -22.81
N ASP A 196 1.17 2.41 -23.16
CA ASP A 196 0.14 1.83 -24.03
C ASP A 196 -0.99 1.25 -23.18
N GLN A 197 -2.03 2.06 -22.94
CA GLN A 197 -3.17 1.64 -22.12
C GLN A 197 -3.92 0.42 -22.68
N SER A 198 -3.76 0.10 -23.97
CA SER A 198 -4.37 -1.13 -24.52
C SER A 198 -3.77 -2.41 -23.98
N LYS A 199 -2.63 -2.32 -23.29
CA LYS A 199 -1.96 -3.45 -22.63
C LYS A 199 -2.27 -3.53 -21.14
N VAL A 200 -2.96 -2.55 -20.59
CA VAL A 200 -3.28 -2.52 -19.15
C VAL A 200 -4.57 -3.31 -18.93
N HIS A 201 -4.49 -4.41 -18.19
CA HIS A 201 -5.65 -5.24 -17.90
C HIS A 201 -5.68 -5.61 -16.42
N PHE A 202 -6.86 -5.48 -15.82
CA PHE A 202 -7.10 -5.97 -14.49
C PHE A 202 -7.43 -7.48 -14.53
N ASP A 203 -6.66 -8.28 -13.78
CA ASP A 203 -6.86 -9.72 -13.70
C ASP A 203 -7.79 -10.07 -12.52
N LEU A 204 -9.06 -10.31 -12.83
CA LEU A 204 -10.07 -10.69 -11.84
C LEU A 204 -9.75 -12.04 -11.17
N HIS A 205 -9.07 -12.95 -11.87
CA HIS A 205 -8.66 -14.22 -11.29
C HIS A 205 -7.57 -14.03 -10.23
N LEU A 206 -6.56 -13.22 -10.51
CA LEU A 206 -5.54 -12.85 -9.51
C LEU A 206 -6.15 -12.10 -8.32
N TYR A 207 -7.11 -11.20 -8.56
CA TYR A 207 -7.89 -10.59 -7.47
C TYR A 207 -8.55 -11.66 -6.57
N GLU A 208 -9.20 -12.66 -7.16
CA GLU A 208 -9.84 -13.74 -6.41
C GLU A 208 -8.83 -14.59 -5.64
N VAL A 209 -7.69 -14.92 -6.24
CA VAL A 209 -6.58 -15.65 -5.60
C VAL A 209 -6.08 -14.89 -4.38
N PHE A 210 -5.81 -13.58 -4.53
CA PHE A 210 -5.36 -12.73 -3.42
C PHE A 210 -6.42 -12.63 -2.32
N ALA A 211 -7.67 -12.35 -2.68
CA ALA A 211 -8.76 -12.21 -1.72
C ALA A 211 -8.95 -13.49 -0.88
N LYS A 212 -8.89 -14.67 -1.50
CA LYS A 212 -8.96 -15.96 -0.81
C LYS A 212 -7.77 -16.15 0.13
N GLY A 213 -6.55 -15.86 -0.32
CA GLY A 213 -5.34 -15.97 0.49
C GLY A 213 -5.38 -15.03 1.69
N TYR A 214 -5.66 -13.74 1.48
CA TYR A 214 -5.74 -12.74 2.54
C TYR A 214 -6.82 -13.07 3.58
N LEU A 215 -8.02 -13.42 3.13
CA LEU A 215 -9.12 -13.78 4.02
C LEU A 215 -8.90 -15.11 4.76
N SER A 216 -8.08 -16.01 4.24
CA SER A 216 -7.76 -17.27 4.93
C SER A 216 -7.01 -17.05 6.25
N THR A 217 -6.25 -15.96 6.34
CA THR A 217 -5.43 -15.61 7.51
C THR A 217 -6.01 -14.42 8.31
N ALA A 218 -6.43 -13.34 7.66
CA ALA A 218 -7.01 -12.17 8.33
C ALA A 218 -8.52 -12.27 8.59
N GLY A 219 -9.21 -13.12 7.82
CA GLY A 219 -10.68 -13.09 7.80
C GLY A 219 -11.36 -13.39 9.13
N ALA A 220 -10.75 -14.17 10.02
CA ALA A 220 -11.36 -14.50 11.31
C ALA A 220 -11.49 -13.27 12.23
N SER A 221 -10.52 -12.35 12.21
CA SER A 221 -10.48 -11.14 13.03
C SER A 221 -11.25 -9.96 12.43
N MET A 222 -11.60 -10.03 11.14
CA MET A 222 -12.29 -8.95 10.43
C MET A 222 -13.80 -8.97 10.67
N ARG A 223 -14.36 -7.78 10.91
CA ARG A 223 -15.81 -7.57 10.92
C ARG A 223 -16.40 -7.80 9.53
N ARG A 224 -17.70 -8.13 9.47
CA ARG A 224 -18.39 -8.31 8.19
C ARG A 224 -18.34 -7.06 7.30
N ALA A 225 -18.40 -5.87 7.89
CA ALA A 225 -18.30 -4.59 7.18
C ALA A 225 -16.91 -4.44 6.55
N GLU A 226 -15.83 -4.72 7.29
CA GLU A 226 -14.45 -4.66 6.76
C GLU A 226 -14.27 -5.59 5.55
N LYS A 227 -14.78 -6.83 5.62
CA LYS A 227 -14.71 -7.76 4.48
C LYS A 227 -15.43 -7.25 3.24
N LYS A 228 -16.57 -6.55 3.42
CA LYS A 228 -17.29 -5.92 2.31
C LYS A 228 -16.56 -4.70 1.75
N SER A 229 -15.79 -4.01 2.59
CA SER A 229 -15.04 -2.82 2.19
C SER A 229 -13.76 -3.14 1.42
N LEU A 230 -13.30 -4.41 1.38
CA LEU A 230 -12.06 -4.77 0.68
C LEU A 230 -12.11 -4.42 -0.81
N ALA A 231 -13.24 -4.66 -1.48
CA ALA A 231 -13.41 -4.29 -2.89
C ALA A 231 -13.36 -2.75 -3.09
N TRP A 232 -13.87 -1.98 -2.13
CA TRP A 232 -13.71 -0.53 -2.13
C TRP A 232 -12.24 -0.12 -1.93
N GLY A 233 -11.49 -0.87 -1.11
CA GLY A 233 -10.06 -0.67 -0.96
C GLY A 233 -9.32 -0.76 -2.28
N ALA A 234 -9.55 -1.82 -3.07
CA ALA A 234 -8.95 -1.97 -4.40
C ALA A 234 -9.26 -0.77 -5.32
N ARG A 235 -10.54 -0.37 -5.39
CA ARG A 235 -10.95 0.79 -6.20
C ARG A 235 -10.31 2.10 -5.73
N LEU A 236 -10.33 2.35 -4.41
CA LEU A 236 -9.88 3.62 -3.86
C LEU A 236 -8.36 3.75 -3.84
N MET A 237 -7.61 2.69 -3.55
CA MET A 237 -6.14 2.78 -3.61
C MET A 237 -5.66 3.02 -5.04
N THR A 238 -6.30 2.40 -6.03
CA THR A 238 -6.01 2.64 -7.44
C THR A 238 -6.37 4.07 -7.84
N LEU A 239 -7.59 4.54 -7.53
CA LEU A 239 -8.03 5.91 -7.82
C LEU A 239 -7.12 6.95 -7.13
N GLU A 240 -6.83 6.75 -5.84
CA GLU A 240 -5.98 7.67 -5.06
C GLU A 240 -4.57 7.76 -5.63
N CYS A 241 -3.98 6.63 -6.00
CA CYS A 241 -2.64 6.60 -6.58
C CYS A 241 -2.62 7.35 -7.93
N GLY A 242 -3.61 7.13 -8.78
CA GLY A 242 -3.76 7.87 -10.04
C GLY A 242 -3.95 9.37 -9.82
N ILE A 243 -4.79 9.77 -8.87
CA ILE A 243 -4.96 11.18 -8.47
C ILE A 243 -3.62 11.79 -8.00
N ARG A 244 -2.84 11.08 -7.20
CA ARG A 244 -1.54 11.57 -6.70
C ARG A 244 -0.54 11.75 -7.84
N PHE A 245 -0.43 10.81 -8.78
CA PHE A 245 0.42 10.95 -9.95
C PHE A 245 0.00 12.13 -10.83
N LEU A 246 -1.30 12.30 -11.05
CA LEU A 246 -1.80 13.39 -11.89
C LEU A 246 -1.66 14.74 -11.21
N THR A 247 -1.79 14.83 -9.89
CA THR A 247 -1.53 16.03 -9.11
C THR A 247 -0.07 16.46 -9.27
N ASP A 248 0.86 15.53 -9.07
CA ASP A 248 2.30 15.80 -9.21
C ASP A 248 2.67 16.21 -10.66
N TYR A 249 2.04 15.58 -11.66
CA TYR A 249 2.19 15.98 -13.06
C TYR A 249 1.77 17.45 -13.28
N LEU A 250 0.64 17.88 -12.71
CA LEU A 250 0.18 19.27 -12.81
C LEU A 250 1.09 20.24 -12.07
N GLU A 251 1.68 19.82 -10.96
CA GLU A 251 2.57 20.62 -10.13
C GLU A 251 4.02 20.67 -10.65
N GLY A 252 4.41 19.79 -11.59
CA GLY A 252 5.71 19.82 -12.24
C GLY A 252 6.63 18.65 -11.93
N ASP A 253 6.08 17.51 -11.50
CA ASP A 253 6.81 16.27 -11.25
C ASP A 253 7.88 16.42 -10.15
N HIS A 254 7.50 16.93 -8.98
CA HIS A 254 8.41 17.22 -7.88
C HIS A 254 8.41 16.15 -6.78
N TYR A 255 7.31 15.42 -6.63
CA TYR A 255 7.14 14.44 -5.55
C TYR A 255 7.65 13.06 -5.95
N PHE A 256 7.20 12.55 -7.10
CA PHE A 256 7.62 11.24 -7.59
C PHE A 256 8.85 11.36 -8.50
N HIS A 257 9.81 10.47 -8.32
CA HIS A 257 10.94 10.40 -9.25
C HIS A 257 10.46 10.01 -10.65
N ILE A 258 10.79 10.84 -11.64
CA ILE A 258 10.48 10.60 -13.05
C ILE A 258 11.74 10.22 -13.82
N ALA A 259 11.64 9.24 -14.73
CA ALA A 259 12.71 8.81 -15.63
C ALA A 259 12.60 9.45 -17.03
N ARG A 260 11.44 10.03 -17.36
CA ARG A 260 11.12 10.58 -18.69
C ARG A 260 10.02 11.63 -18.59
N PRO A 261 9.86 12.51 -19.60
CA PRO A 261 8.68 13.38 -19.69
C PRO A 261 7.38 12.56 -19.67
N ASP A 262 6.33 13.14 -19.09
CA ASP A 262 4.98 12.55 -18.95
C ASP A 262 4.94 11.21 -18.15
N HIS A 263 6.00 10.86 -17.43
CA HIS A 263 6.07 9.60 -16.67
C HIS A 263 4.93 9.48 -15.65
N ASN A 264 4.63 10.56 -14.91
CA ASN A 264 3.52 10.55 -13.94
C ASN A 264 2.15 10.56 -14.64
N LEU A 265 2.04 11.10 -15.85
CA LEU A 265 0.82 11.01 -16.64
C LEU A 265 0.56 9.58 -17.10
N ASP A 266 1.58 8.87 -17.57
CA ASP A 266 1.45 7.45 -17.95
C ASP A 266 1.05 6.60 -16.74
N ARG A 267 1.69 6.83 -15.59
CA ARG A 267 1.32 6.16 -14.32
C ARG A 267 -0.13 6.44 -13.92
N ALA A 268 -0.59 7.70 -14.01
CA ALA A 268 -1.98 8.03 -13.71
C ALA A 268 -2.94 7.29 -14.65
N ARG A 269 -2.65 7.26 -15.94
CA ARG A 269 -3.45 6.57 -16.95
C ARG A 269 -3.54 5.08 -16.70
N THR A 270 -2.42 4.44 -16.34
CA THR A 270 -2.39 3.01 -15.96
C THR A 270 -3.33 2.73 -14.78
N GLN A 271 -3.43 3.66 -13.83
CA GLN A 271 -4.36 3.48 -12.69
C GLN A 271 -5.84 3.70 -13.10
N PHE A 272 -6.11 4.49 -14.13
CA PHE A 272 -7.49 4.83 -14.53
C PHE A 272 -8.08 3.88 -15.58
N THR A 273 -7.24 3.07 -16.23
CA THR A 273 -7.66 2.03 -17.18
C THR A 273 -8.16 0.79 -16.47
#